data_708bcdc4f2dfb1dc5f94fd71c13e6c67
#
_entry.id   708bcdc4f2dfb1dc5f94fd71c13e6c67
#
_cell.length_a   1.000
_cell.length_b   1.000
_cell.length_c   1.000
_cell.angle_alpha   90.00
_cell.angle_beta   90.00
_cell.angle_gamma   90.00
#
_symmetry.space_group_name_H-M   'P 1'
#
loop_
_entity.id
_entity.type
_entity.pdbx_description
1 polymer ?
#
loop_
_entity_poly.entity_id
_entity_poly.type
_entity_poly.pdbx_seq_one_letter_code
_entity_poly.pdbx_strand_id
1 'polypeptide(L)'
;MTGRELPPTSAFSGDDGSADPTLAAVLRAYGRTRSTGSGDPRAAAELADVIAALAGTRVLVPVLAEAEATETVEVHGHAHTVDRQASAGIVALQAPDGRTALPVFSSVAAMTAWRADARPVPTEIARAALSAVEEGWELLVLDPGGPVTVLVPRPAVWALAQQIDWSPAVTGTGADRIVAPEVRDAVREAITAAVAVGDPAPAASATAQPRRWWRRSAPATSAPTTERPAIRELRVVPGDRAEVSVDLHLVPGLDRGTVDAVLRAVGAALAGSETVTRRVDSVQVRLR
;
A
#
# COMPACT_ATOMS: atom_id res chain seq x y z
N MET A 1 24.58 1.35 50.37
CA MET A 1 24.80 0.53 49.16
C MET A 1 23.48 0.49 48.40
N THR A 2 23.25 1.43 47.47
CA THR A 2 22.09 1.44 46.63
C THR A 2 22.27 0.39 45.54
N GLY A 3 21.50 -0.70 45.62
CA GLY A 3 21.45 -1.72 44.59
C GLY A 3 21.06 -1.13 43.27
N ARG A 4 21.91 -1.30 42.25
CA ARG A 4 21.61 -0.93 40.87
C ARG A 4 20.49 -1.84 40.40
N GLU A 5 19.28 -1.28 40.27
CA GLU A 5 18.12 -1.99 39.76
C GLU A 5 18.45 -2.41 38.31
N LEU A 6 18.42 -3.72 38.04
CA LEU A 6 18.62 -4.22 36.68
C LEU A 6 17.45 -3.72 35.81
N PRO A 7 17.72 -3.31 34.56
CA PRO A 7 16.64 -2.92 33.65
C PRO A 7 15.64 -4.07 33.50
N PRO A 8 14.35 -3.77 33.34
CA PRO A 8 13.34 -4.79 33.19
C PRO A 8 13.73 -5.76 32.07
N THR A 9 13.61 -7.05 32.32
CA THR A 9 13.86 -8.10 31.34
C THR A 9 13.09 -7.76 30.07
N SER A 10 13.77 -7.79 28.91
CA SER A 10 13.14 -7.59 27.59
C SER A 10 11.92 -8.52 27.47
N ALA A 11 10.83 -8.04 26.88
CA ALA A 11 9.64 -8.86 26.61
C ALA A 11 9.96 -10.16 25.84
N PHE A 12 11.12 -10.21 25.18
CA PHE A 12 11.61 -11.35 24.39
C PHE A 12 12.79 -12.08 25.04
N SER A 13 13.02 -11.96 26.36
CA SER A 13 14.16 -12.58 27.05
C SER A 13 14.14 -14.12 27.02
N GLY A 14 12.98 -14.73 26.75
CA GLY A 14 12.80 -16.18 26.58
C GLY A 14 12.64 -16.62 25.12
N ASP A 15 12.86 -15.73 24.15
CA ASP A 15 12.72 -16.05 22.72
C ASP A 15 13.92 -16.91 22.26
N ASP A 16 13.64 -18.12 21.80
CA ASP A 16 14.65 -19.06 21.28
C ASP A 16 14.98 -18.82 19.80
N GLY A 17 14.35 -17.83 19.17
CA GLY A 17 14.54 -17.49 17.76
C GLY A 17 13.81 -18.40 16.78
N SER A 18 12.98 -19.35 17.26
CA SER A 18 12.16 -20.18 16.38
C SER A 18 10.92 -19.43 15.88
N ALA A 19 10.35 -19.91 14.77
CA ALA A 19 9.10 -19.35 14.26
C ALA A 19 7.93 -19.74 15.18
N ASP A 20 6.95 -18.82 15.30
CA ASP A 20 5.67 -19.17 15.92
C ASP A 20 5.06 -20.42 15.24
N PRO A 21 4.61 -21.42 16.00
CA PRO A 21 4.10 -22.68 15.41
C PRO A 21 2.90 -22.50 14.49
N THR A 22 2.00 -21.57 14.83
CA THR A 22 0.80 -21.27 14.02
C THR A 22 1.21 -20.60 12.71
N LEU A 23 2.04 -19.58 12.77
CA LEU A 23 2.59 -18.90 11.61
C LEU A 23 3.36 -19.90 10.71
N ALA A 24 4.21 -20.75 11.29
CA ALA A 24 4.94 -21.76 10.53
C ALA A 24 4.03 -22.78 9.83
N ALA A 25 2.90 -23.15 10.44
CA ALA A 25 1.92 -24.04 9.82
C ALA A 25 1.23 -23.38 8.63
N VAL A 26 0.80 -22.12 8.79
CA VAL A 26 0.14 -21.34 7.74
C VAL A 26 1.11 -21.04 6.58
N LEU A 27 2.37 -20.66 6.86
CA LEU A 27 3.38 -20.47 5.82
C LEU A 27 3.62 -21.73 4.99
N ARG A 28 3.66 -22.90 5.62
CA ARG A 28 3.78 -24.16 4.88
C ARG A 28 2.57 -24.43 4.00
N ALA A 29 1.35 -24.09 4.44
CA ALA A 29 0.15 -24.20 3.61
C ALA A 29 0.24 -23.26 2.41
N TYR A 30 0.51 -21.99 2.64
CA TYR A 30 0.70 -20.96 1.62
C TYR A 30 1.76 -21.33 0.58
N GLY A 31 2.90 -21.91 1.00
CA GLY A 31 3.97 -22.35 0.09
C GLY A 31 3.55 -23.52 -0.80
N ARG A 32 2.75 -24.46 -0.30
CA ARG A 32 2.25 -25.60 -1.11
C ARG A 32 1.35 -25.14 -2.24
N THR A 33 0.45 -24.21 -1.97
CA THR A 33 -0.49 -23.69 -2.97
C THR A 33 0.23 -22.93 -4.08
N ARG A 34 1.25 -22.12 -3.74
CA ARG A 34 2.04 -21.38 -4.73
C ARG A 34 2.91 -22.27 -5.60
N SER A 35 3.37 -23.41 -5.11
CA SER A 35 4.14 -24.36 -5.90
C SER A 35 3.31 -25.13 -6.93
N THR A 36 1.99 -25.17 -6.78
CA THR A 36 1.06 -25.83 -7.73
C THR A 36 0.62 -24.96 -8.90
N GLY A 37 1.00 -23.66 -8.93
CA GLY A 37 0.77 -22.74 -10.05
C GLY A 37 0.08 -21.44 -9.63
N SER A 38 0.37 -20.34 -10.34
CA SER A 38 -0.10 -18.98 -10.04
C SER A 38 -1.60 -18.72 -10.31
N GLY A 39 -2.44 -19.71 -10.26
CA GLY A 39 -3.89 -19.61 -10.51
C GLY A 39 -4.76 -20.28 -9.46
N ASP A 40 -4.20 -20.72 -8.32
CA ASP A 40 -4.96 -21.45 -7.31
C ASP A 40 -6.02 -20.55 -6.63
N PRO A 41 -7.27 -20.99 -6.55
CA PRO A 41 -8.41 -20.36 -5.88
C PRO A 41 -8.12 -19.85 -4.46
N ARG A 42 -7.20 -20.45 -3.79
CA ARG A 42 -6.98 -20.25 -2.37
C ARG A 42 -5.98 -19.15 -2.04
N ALA A 43 -5.22 -18.66 -3.03
CA ALA A 43 -4.08 -17.75 -2.77
C ALA A 43 -4.44 -16.47 -2.00
N ALA A 44 -5.61 -15.87 -2.26
CA ALA A 44 -6.04 -14.68 -1.53
C ALA A 44 -6.52 -15.00 -0.11
N ALA A 45 -7.24 -16.12 0.08
CA ALA A 45 -7.65 -16.58 1.39
C ALA A 45 -6.44 -16.99 2.24
N GLU A 46 -5.48 -17.69 1.64
CA GLU A 46 -4.25 -18.10 2.33
C GLU A 46 -3.35 -16.93 2.68
N LEU A 47 -3.33 -15.85 1.88
CA LEU A 47 -2.65 -14.61 2.29
C LEU A 47 -3.35 -14.00 3.51
N ALA A 48 -4.68 -13.99 3.54
CA ALA A 48 -5.42 -13.54 4.71
C ALA A 48 -5.12 -14.36 5.96
N ASP A 49 -5.00 -15.69 5.81
CA ASP A 49 -4.60 -16.59 6.90
C ASP A 49 -3.18 -16.28 7.41
N VAL A 50 -2.23 -15.98 6.50
CA VAL A 50 -0.87 -15.55 6.88
C VAL A 50 -0.91 -14.22 7.65
N ILE A 51 -1.66 -13.23 7.16
CA ILE A 51 -1.79 -11.93 7.84
C ILE A 51 -2.44 -12.09 9.22
N ALA A 52 -3.48 -12.91 9.32
CA ALA A 52 -4.13 -13.21 10.60
C ALA A 52 -3.18 -13.93 11.57
N ALA A 53 -2.37 -14.88 11.07
CA ALA A 53 -1.38 -15.56 11.89
C ALA A 53 -0.20 -14.64 12.28
N LEU A 54 0.11 -13.61 11.49
CA LEU A 54 1.10 -12.59 11.86
C LEU A 54 0.58 -11.69 12.97
N ALA A 55 -0.72 -11.41 13.01
CA ALA A 55 -1.31 -10.53 14.00
C ALA A 55 -1.00 -11.03 15.43
N GLY A 56 -0.40 -10.18 16.26
CA GLY A 56 0.00 -10.51 17.61
C GLY A 56 1.26 -11.38 17.75
N THR A 57 1.94 -11.72 16.64
CA THR A 57 3.20 -12.50 16.71
C THR A 57 4.43 -11.59 16.81
N ARG A 58 5.52 -12.19 17.23
CA ARG A 58 6.87 -11.64 17.14
C ARG A 58 7.47 -11.95 15.77
N VAL A 59 8.11 -10.97 15.18
CA VAL A 59 8.98 -11.10 14.01
C VAL A 59 10.39 -10.64 14.37
N LEU A 60 11.37 -10.99 13.52
CA LEU A 60 12.74 -10.51 13.64
C LEU A 60 12.98 -9.47 12.54
N VAL A 61 13.37 -8.27 12.93
CA VAL A 61 13.83 -7.22 12.03
C VAL A 61 15.34 -7.31 11.90
N PRO A 62 15.90 -7.39 10.68
CA PRO A 62 17.33 -7.48 10.47
C PRO A 62 18.00 -6.12 10.67
N VAL A 63 19.06 -6.10 11.45
CA VAL A 63 19.96 -4.97 11.58
C VAL A 63 21.32 -5.36 11.02
N LEU A 64 21.84 -4.55 10.09
CA LEU A 64 23.18 -4.70 9.56
C LEU A 64 24.11 -3.70 10.22
N ALA A 65 25.31 -4.15 10.57
CA ALA A 65 26.39 -3.21 10.88
C ALA A 65 26.87 -2.61 9.56
N GLU A 66 26.78 -1.30 9.40
CA GLU A 66 27.49 -0.64 8.31
C GLU A 66 28.98 -0.84 8.55
N ALA A 67 29.66 -1.40 7.54
CA ALA A 67 31.10 -1.49 7.57
C ALA A 67 31.65 -0.04 7.64
N GLU A 68 32.54 0.22 8.61
CA GLU A 68 33.25 1.48 8.71
C GLU A 68 33.93 1.78 7.37
N ALA A 69 33.35 2.69 6.58
CA ALA A 69 34.09 3.30 5.51
C ALA A 69 35.08 4.27 6.12
N THR A 70 36.32 3.83 6.28
CA THR A 70 37.44 4.68 6.69
C THR A 70 37.73 5.60 5.51
N GLU A 71 37.16 6.78 5.51
CA GLU A 71 37.48 7.81 4.51
C GLU A 71 38.68 8.60 5.03
N THR A 72 39.82 8.42 4.39
CA THR A 72 41.02 9.21 4.67
C THR A 72 40.87 10.56 3.95
N VAL A 73 40.54 11.61 4.70
CA VAL A 73 40.51 12.96 4.17
C VAL A 73 41.85 13.64 4.40
N GLU A 74 42.59 13.95 3.33
CA GLU A 74 43.79 14.77 3.40
C GLU A 74 43.39 16.25 3.57
N VAL A 75 43.67 16.82 4.74
CA VAL A 75 43.56 18.27 4.99
C VAL A 75 44.93 18.80 5.31
N HIS A 76 45.44 19.69 4.46
CA HIS A 76 46.75 20.39 4.62
C HIS A 76 47.96 19.45 4.78
N GLY A 77 47.99 18.32 4.05
CA GLY A 77 49.14 17.41 4.06
C GLY A 77 49.25 16.51 5.30
N HIS A 78 48.24 16.45 6.14
CA HIS A 78 48.13 15.49 7.23
C HIS A 78 46.89 14.61 7.06
N ALA A 79 47.08 13.29 7.13
CA ALA A 79 46.00 12.32 7.09
C ALA A 79 45.26 12.31 8.44
N HIS A 80 44.01 12.74 8.45
CA HIS A 80 43.12 12.60 9.59
C HIS A 80 42.16 11.44 9.35
N THR A 81 42.25 10.43 10.19
CA THR A 81 41.28 9.34 10.25
C THR A 81 40.07 9.83 11.05
N VAL A 82 38.94 10.03 10.42
CA VAL A 82 37.68 10.35 11.11
C VAL A 82 36.97 9.03 11.37
N ASP A 83 36.97 8.59 12.63
CA ASP A 83 36.15 7.48 13.09
C ASP A 83 34.67 7.88 12.96
N ARG A 84 34.01 7.42 11.87
CA ARG A 84 32.55 7.40 11.85
C ARG A 84 32.11 6.22 12.72
N GLN A 85 31.38 6.50 13.79
CA GLN A 85 30.73 5.48 14.60
C GLN A 85 29.90 4.61 13.66
N ALA A 86 30.12 3.27 13.72
CA ALA A 86 29.32 2.29 13.01
C ALA A 86 27.85 2.46 13.42
N SER A 87 27.02 2.97 12.53
CA SER A 87 25.59 3.04 12.74
C SER A 87 24.95 1.74 12.30
N ALA A 88 24.22 1.08 13.19
CA ALA A 88 23.42 -0.07 12.83
C ALA A 88 22.15 0.43 12.15
N GLY A 89 21.98 0.08 10.86
CA GLY A 89 20.85 0.50 10.06
C GLY A 89 19.81 -0.61 9.87
N ILE A 90 18.53 -0.23 9.88
CA ILE A 90 17.43 -1.11 9.44
C ILE A 90 17.51 -1.21 7.92
N VAL A 91 17.42 -2.44 7.40
CA VAL A 91 17.51 -2.70 5.96
C VAL A 91 16.16 -2.46 5.30
N ALA A 92 16.17 -1.76 4.17
CA ALA A 92 15.04 -1.66 3.28
C ALA A 92 15.27 -2.48 2.00
N LEU A 93 14.25 -3.15 1.49
CA LEU A 93 14.26 -3.83 0.21
C LEU A 93 13.42 -3.05 -0.80
N GLN A 94 13.85 -3.08 -2.06
CA GLN A 94 13.05 -2.53 -3.15
C GLN A 94 12.27 -3.64 -3.83
N ALA A 95 10.94 -3.51 -3.88
CA ALA A 95 10.07 -4.41 -4.61
C ALA A 95 10.20 -4.16 -6.13
N PRO A 96 9.82 -5.15 -6.98
CA PRO A 96 9.94 -5.02 -8.44
C PRO A 96 9.15 -3.84 -9.03
N ASP A 97 8.12 -3.36 -8.35
CA ASP A 97 7.30 -2.21 -8.72
C ASP A 97 7.88 -0.87 -8.25
N GLY A 98 9.05 -0.89 -7.60
CA GLY A 98 9.76 0.28 -7.12
C GLY A 98 9.38 0.72 -5.70
N ARG A 99 8.38 0.08 -5.06
CA ARG A 99 8.01 0.37 -3.67
C ARG A 99 9.06 -0.16 -2.70
N THR A 100 9.19 0.50 -1.57
CA THR A 100 10.09 0.09 -0.49
C THR A 100 9.37 -0.84 0.48
N ALA A 101 10.08 -1.88 0.92
CA ALA A 101 9.57 -2.90 1.84
C ALA A 101 10.52 -3.11 3.02
N LEU A 102 9.96 -3.29 4.21
CA LEU A 102 10.69 -3.76 5.39
C LEU A 102 10.78 -5.29 5.36
N PRO A 103 11.97 -5.90 5.30
CA PRO A 103 12.11 -7.33 5.51
C PRO A 103 11.87 -7.68 6.97
N VAL A 104 11.08 -8.71 7.20
CA VAL A 104 10.84 -9.30 8.51
C VAL A 104 10.98 -10.82 8.42
N PHE A 105 11.41 -11.45 9.50
CA PHE A 105 11.67 -12.89 9.49
C PHE A 105 10.89 -13.61 10.58
N SER A 106 10.36 -14.76 10.23
CA SER A 106 9.65 -15.64 11.17
C SER A 106 10.61 -16.26 12.20
N SER A 107 11.88 -16.51 11.81
CA SER A 107 12.88 -17.17 12.64
C SER A 107 14.30 -16.68 12.37
N VAL A 108 15.19 -16.92 13.33
CA VAL A 108 16.64 -16.68 13.16
C VAL A 108 17.18 -17.52 12.01
N ALA A 109 16.72 -18.76 11.85
CA ALA A 109 17.15 -19.64 10.75
C ALA A 109 16.81 -19.03 9.37
N ALA A 110 15.60 -18.49 9.19
CA ALA A 110 15.20 -17.83 7.96
C ALA A 110 16.05 -16.58 7.70
N MET A 111 16.30 -15.76 8.71
CA MET A 111 17.12 -14.57 8.57
C MET A 111 18.58 -14.88 8.27
N THR A 112 19.19 -15.86 8.96
CA THR A 112 20.57 -16.27 8.71
C THR A 112 20.75 -16.87 7.33
N ALA A 113 19.76 -17.61 6.82
CA ALA A 113 19.76 -18.12 5.44
C ALA A 113 19.69 -16.99 4.39
N TRP A 114 19.03 -15.88 4.72
CA TRP A 114 19.01 -14.69 3.86
C TRP A 114 20.35 -13.93 3.95
N ARG A 115 20.81 -13.63 5.17
CA ARG A 115 22.09 -12.95 5.41
C ARG A 115 22.70 -13.38 6.74
N ALA A 116 23.87 -14.00 6.69
CA ALA A 116 24.56 -14.52 7.85
C ALA A 116 25.10 -13.43 8.80
N ASP A 117 25.32 -12.21 8.28
CA ASP A 117 25.80 -11.04 9.02
C ASP A 117 24.67 -10.20 9.65
N ALA A 118 23.41 -10.51 9.33
CA ALA A 118 22.28 -9.82 9.90
C ALA A 118 22.07 -10.17 11.37
N ARG A 119 21.82 -9.16 12.19
CA ARG A 119 21.50 -9.31 13.61
C ARG A 119 20.01 -9.27 13.84
N PRO A 120 19.41 -10.26 14.50
CA PRO A 120 17.97 -10.30 14.76
C PRO A 120 17.60 -9.33 15.89
N VAL A 121 16.62 -8.47 15.60
CA VAL A 121 15.94 -7.65 16.61
C VAL A 121 14.51 -8.15 16.74
N PRO A 122 14.17 -8.88 17.83
CA PRO A 122 12.81 -9.35 18.04
C PRO A 122 11.87 -8.16 18.30
N THR A 123 10.77 -8.13 17.57
CA THR A 123 9.82 -7.01 17.58
C THR A 123 8.40 -7.56 17.37
N GLU A 124 7.41 -7.03 18.06
CA GLU A 124 6.01 -7.31 17.74
C GLU A 124 5.69 -6.84 16.31
N ILE A 125 4.96 -7.65 15.55
CA ILE A 125 4.61 -7.32 14.16
C ILE A 125 3.93 -5.94 14.03
N ALA A 126 3.07 -5.57 14.97
CA ALA A 126 2.40 -4.28 14.98
C ALA A 126 3.40 -3.12 15.04
N ARG A 127 4.44 -3.26 15.86
CA ARG A 127 5.50 -2.25 15.97
C ARG A 127 6.37 -2.19 14.71
N ALA A 128 6.72 -3.34 14.14
CA ALA A 128 7.45 -3.40 12.88
C ALA A 128 6.65 -2.75 11.73
N ALA A 129 5.35 -3.04 11.65
CA ALA A 129 4.45 -2.44 10.68
C ALA A 129 4.31 -0.91 10.87
N LEU A 130 4.18 -0.44 12.12
CA LEU A 130 4.14 0.98 12.43
C LEU A 130 5.43 1.70 12.02
N SER A 131 6.60 1.11 12.32
CA SER A 131 7.88 1.69 11.90
C SER A 131 8.01 1.75 10.39
N ALA A 132 7.55 0.74 9.65
CA ALA A 132 7.54 0.79 8.19
C ALA A 132 6.67 1.95 7.66
N VAL A 133 5.49 2.16 8.27
CA VAL A 133 4.59 3.27 7.90
C VAL A 133 5.23 4.63 8.20
N GLU A 134 5.89 4.80 9.35
CA GLU A 134 6.58 6.03 9.74
C GLU A 134 7.74 6.39 8.80
N GLU A 135 8.46 5.38 8.30
CA GLU A 135 9.52 5.53 7.30
C GLU A 135 8.98 5.75 5.87
N GLY A 136 7.67 5.73 5.67
CA GLY A 136 7.05 5.82 4.35
C GLY A 136 7.21 4.55 3.50
N TRP A 137 7.53 3.41 4.10
CA TRP A 137 7.61 2.12 3.41
C TRP A 137 6.23 1.50 3.31
N GLU A 138 5.90 1.04 2.13
CA GLU A 138 4.54 0.62 1.83
C GLU A 138 4.29 -0.87 2.07
N LEU A 139 5.34 -1.68 2.18
CA LEU A 139 5.26 -3.13 2.17
C LEU A 139 6.05 -3.74 3.33
N LEU A 140 5.64 -4.95 3.74
CA LEU A 140 6.54 -5.86 4.46
C LEU A 140 6.83 -7.07 3.57
N VAL A 141 8.01 -7.63 3.71
CA VAL A 141 8.37 -8.91 3.07
C VAL A 141 8.75 -9.90 4.17
N LEU A 142 7.93 -10.91 4.33
CA LEU A 142 8.20 -11.98 5.30
C LEU A 142 9.06 -13.06 4.66
N ASP A 143 10.13 -13.43 5.34
CA ASP A 143 11.11 -14.44 4.95
C ASP A 143 11.63 -14.28 3.51
N PRO A 144 12.19 -13.09 3.13
CA PRO A 144 12.74 -12.88 1.79
C PRO A 144 13.84 -13.88 1.48
N GLY A 145 13.83 -14.45 0.27
CA GLY A 145 14.80 -15.44 -0.18
C GLY A 145 14.66 -16.82 0.46
N GLY A 146 13.69 -17.00 1.33
CA GLY A 146 13.36 -18.29 1.92
C GLY A 146 12.56 -19.21 0.98
N PRO A 147 12.26 -20.44 1.41
CA PRO A 147 11.42 -21.37 0.66
C PRO A 147 10.00 -20.84 0.43
N VAL A 148 9.54 -19.98 1.32
CA VAL A 148 8.25 -19.29 1.24
C VAL A 148 8.47 -17.83 1.59
N THR A 149 8.43 -16.97 0.57
CA THR A 149 8.46 -15.50 0.75
C THR A 149 7.05 -14.96 0.62
N VAL A 150 6.61 -14.13 1.56
CA VAL A 150 5.29 -13.49 1.53
C VAL A 150 5.42 -11.99 1.44
N LEU A 151 4.81 -11.40 0.40
CA LEU A 151 4.65 -9.97 0.29
C LEU A 151 3.36 -9.55 1.03
N VAL A 152 3.51 -8.72 2.05
CA VAL A 152 2.41 -8.12 2.81
C VAL A 152 2.06 -6.79 2.17
N PRO A 153 0.87 -6.64 1.57
CA PRO A 153 0.49 -5.43 0.85
C PRO A 153 0.18 -4.27 1.81
N ARG A 154 0.27 -3.06 1.31
CA ARG A 154 0.06 -1.82 2.08
C ARG A 154 -1.18 -1.84 2.99
N PRO A 155 -2.39 -2.25 2.52
CA PRO A 155 -3.56 -2.29 3.41
C PRO A 155 -3.40 -3.26 4.58
N ALA A 156 -2.70 -4.39 4.38
CA ALA A 156 -2.41 -5.34 5.45
C ALA A 156 -1.35 -4.81 6.42
N VAL A 157 -0.33 -4.08 5.93
CA VAL A 157 0.64 -3.38 6.79
C VAL A 157 -0.06 -2.39 7.71
N TRP A 158 -0.97 -1.58 7.18
CA TRP A 158 -1.78 -0.65 7.96
C TRP A 158 -2.68 -1.35 8.98
N ALA A 159 -3.29 -2.46 8.60
CA ALA A 159 -4.13 -3.25 9.50
C ALA A 159 -3.31 -3.83 10.66
N LEU A 160 -2.13 -4.39 10.38
CA LEU A 160 -1.20 -4.90 11.40
C LEU A 160 -0.73 -3.79 12.35
N ALA A 161 -0.36 -2.61 11.81
CA ALA A 161 0.06 -1.45 12.61
C ALA A 161 -1.04 -0.96 13.57
N GLN A 162 -2.30 -1.01 13.13
CA GLN A 162 -3.46 -0.61 13.92
C GLN A 162 -4.06 -1.74 14.76
N GLN A 163 -3.54 -2.96 14.62
CA GLN A 163 -4.05 -4.16 15.29
C GLN A 163 -5.53 -4.44 15.00
N ILE A 164 -5.92 -4.27 13.74
CA ILE A 164 -7.27 -4.57 13.25
C ILE A 164 -7.23 -5.70 12.23
N ASP A 165 -8.37 -6.37 12.04
CA ASP A 165 -8.49 -7.44 11.06
C ASP A 165 -8.33 -6.91 9.63
N TRP A 166 -7.61 -7.66 8.82
CA TRP A 166 -7.47 -7.40 7.39
C TRP A 166 -8.24 -8.42 6.57
N SER A 167 -8.84 -7.93 5.49
CA SER A 167 -9.48 -8.78 4.49
C SER A 167 -9.09 -8.30 3.09
N PRO A 168 -8.82 -9.21 2.14
CA PRO A 168 -8.43 -8.84 0.78
C PRO A 168 -9.55 -8.09 0.05
N ALA A 169 -9.19 -7.13 -0.80
CA ALA A 169 -10.16 -6.42 -1.65
C ALA A 169 -10.67 -7.29 -2.80
N VAL A 170 -9.93 -8.33 -3.17
CA VAL A 170 -10.31 -9.29 -4.20
C VAL A 170 -10.26 -10.69 -3.62
N THR A 171 -11.34 -11.43 -3.78
CA THR A 171 -11.47 -12.84 -3.36
C THR A 171 -11.68 -13.74 -4.56
N GLY A 172 -11.63 -15.04 -4.35
CA GLY A 172 -11.74 -16.03 -5.43
C GLY A 172 -10.47 -16.08 -6.29
N THR A 173 -10.53 -16.82 -7.42
CA THR A 173 -9.35 -17.04 -8.25
C THR A 173 -9.67 -17.39 -9.68
N GLY A 174 -8.68 -17.24 -10.55
CA GLY A 174 -8.86 -17.47 -11.96
C GLY A 174 -10.05 -16.67 -12.49
N ALA A 175 -11.02 -17.33 -13.08
CA ALA A 175 -12.25 -16.73 -13.60
C ALA A 175 -13.25 -16.34 -12.50
N ASP A 176 -13.14 -16.94 -11.31
CA ASP A 176 -14.06 -16.69 -10.17
C ASP A 176 -13.57 -15.56 -9.24
N ARG A 177 -12.57 -14.80 -9.66
CA ARG A 177 -12.13 -13.60 -8.92
C ARG A 177 -13.23 -12.57 -8.90
N ILE A 178 -13.53 -12.07 -7.70
CA ILE A 178 -14.52 -11.00 -7.48
C ILE A 178 -13.94 -9.92 -6.59
N VAL A 179 -14.30 -8.69 -6.85
CA VAL A 179 -14.05 -7.58 -5.93
C VAL A 179 -15.04 -7.68 -4.78
N ALA A 180 -14.54 -7.58 -3.55
CA ALA A 180 -15.36 -7.60 -2.34
C ALA A 180 -16.51 -6.59 -2.48
N PRO A 181 -17.76 -6.96 -2.12
CA PRO A 181 -18.94 -6.11 -2.35
C PRO A 181 -18.78 -4.71 -1.78
N GLU A 182 -18.28 -4.59 -0.55
CA GLU A 182 -18.07 -3.31 0.13
C GLU A 182 -17.02 -2.42 -0.58
N VAL A 183 -15.98 -3.01 -1.17
CA VAL A 183 -14.98 -2.28 -1.96
C VAL A 183 -15.58 -1.82 -3.28
N ARG A 184 -16.29 -2.72 -3.97
CA ARG A 184 -16.95 -2.41 -5.23
C ARG A 184 -17.97 -1.27 -5.07
N ASP A 185 -18.77 -1.31 -4.00
CA ASP A 185 -19.81 -0.34 -3.76
C ASP A 185 -19.20 1.01 -3.33
N ALA A 186 -18.16 1.02 -2.52
CA ALA A 186 -17.40 2.23 -2.17
C ALA A 186 -16.74 2.89 -3.40
N VAL A 187 -16.16 2.11 -4.32
CA VAL A 187 -15.62 2.64 -5.57
C VAL A 187 -16.72 3.26 -6.44
N ARG A 188 -17.86 2.60 -6.55
CA ARG A 188 -19.00 3.12 -7.34
C ARG A 188 -19.55 4.39 -6.73
N GLU A 189 -19.75 4.42 -5.42
CA GLU A 189 -20.26 5.59 -4.70
C GLU A 189 -19.32 6.79 -4.88
N ALA A 190 -18.02 6.60 -4.62
CA ALA A 190 -17.02 7.65 -4.73
C ALA A 190 -17.01 8.26 -6.15
N ILE A 191 -16.98 7.43 -7.19
CA ILE A 191 -16.96 7.89 -8.58
C ILE A 191 -18.27 8.57 -8.98
N THR A 192 -19.42 7.99 -8.60
CA THR A 192 -20.73 8.57 -8.92
C THR A 192 -20.90 9.94 -8.26
N ALA A 193 -20.49 10.08 -6.99
CA ALA A 193 -20.52 11.36 -6.29
C ALA A 193 -19.61 12.41 -6.97
N ALA A 194 -18.40 12.03 -7.37
CA ALA A 194 -17.45 12.95 -8.00
C ALA A 194 -17.93 13.43 -9.37
N VAL A 195 -18.56 12.56 -10.16
CA VAL A 195 -19.09 12.92 -11.48
C VAL A 195 -20.37 13.76 -11.37
N ALA A 196 -21.19 13.53 -10.33
CA ALA A 196 -22.38 14.35 -10.07
C ALA A 196 -22.03 15.77 -9.57
N VAL A 197 -20.91 15.95 -8.88
CA VAL A 197 -20.41 17.26 -8.38
C VAL A 197 -19.57 17.99 -9.43
N GLY A 198 -19.10 17.28 -10.46
CA GLY A 198 -18.18 17.77 -11.48
C GLY A 198 -18.82 18.64 -12.55
N ASP A 199 -19.81 19.46 -12.19
CA ASP A 199 -20.23 20.60 -13.00
C ASP A 199 -19.40 21.82 -12.55
N PRO A 200 -18.25 22.14 -13.21
CA PRO A 200 -17.56 23.40 -12.92
C PRO A 200 -18.42 24.51 -13.50
N ALA A 201 -19.16 25.20 -12.66
CA ALA A 201 -19.68 26.50 -13.04
C ALA A 201 -18.53 27.29 -13.71
N PRO A 202 -18.71 27.84 -14.91
CA PRO A 202 -17.68 28.60 -15.58
C PRO A 202 -17.25 29.72 -14.63
N ALA A 203 -15.96 29.73 -14.26
CA ALA A 203 -15.38 30.82 -13.52
C ALA A 203 -15.73 32.10 -14.21
N ALA A 204 -16.68 32.85 -13.69
CA ALA A 204 -17.05 34.17 -14.17
C ALA A 204 -15.78 35.05 -13.97
N SER A 205 -15.03 35.19 -15.05
CA SER A 205 -14.01 36.22 -15.15
C SER A 205 -14.69 37.57 -15.00
N ALA A 206 -14.63 38.07 -13.77
CA ALA A 206 -15.04 39.44 -13.46
C ALA A 206 -14.06 40.43 -14.11
N THR A 207 -14.19 40.62 -15.40
CA THR A 207 -13.73 41.84 -16.09
C THR A 207 -14.88 42.81 -16.13
N ALA A 208 -14.84 43.77 -15.22
CA ALA A 208 -15.70 44.94 -15.25
C ALA A 208 -15.53 45.64 -16.56
N GLN A 209 -16.59 45.75 -17.34
CA GLN A 209 -16.70 46.71 -18.41
C GLN A 209 -17.96 47.56 -18.29
N PRO A 210 -17.92 48.82 -18.70
CA PRO A 210 -18.89 49.83 -18.32
C PRO A 210 -20.21 49.73 -19.11
N ARG A 211 -21.22 50.14 -18.39
CA ARG A 211 -22.60 50.32 -18.83
C ARG A 211 -22.74 50.99 -20.21
N ARG A 212 -23.42 50.26 -21.13
CA ARG A 212 -24.17 50.95 -22.20
C ARG A 212 -25.60 50.42 -22.19
N TRP A 213 -26.49 51.36 -22.02
CA TRP A 213 -27.94 51.28 -22.15
C TRP A 213 -28.36 50.88 -23.57
N TRP A 214 -29.54 50.31 -23.67
CA TRP A 214 -30.38 49.93 -24.81
C TRP A 214 -30.09 48.51 -25.38
N ARG A 215 -30.91 47.59 -25.14
CA ARG A 215 -31.82 46.98 -26.09
C ARG A 215 -32.71 45.93 -25.44
N ARG A 216 -33.90 45.93 -25.94
CA ARG A 216 -35.10 45.21 -25.57
C ARG A 216 -34.92 43.72 -25.46
N SER A 217 -35.69 43.19 -24.52
CA SER A 217 -36.03 41.81 -24.19
C SER A 217 -36.27 40.92 -25.42
N ALA A 218 -35.50 39.81 -25.47
CA ALA A 218 -36.01 38.55 -26.01
C ALA A 218 -35.94 37.54 -24.85
N PRO A 219 -36.96 36.72 -24.61
CA PRO A 219 -36.88 35.66 -23.60
C PRO A 219 -35.96 34.59 -24.18
N ALA A 220 -34.72 34.55 -23.69
CA ALA A 220 -33.87 33.39 -23.86
C ALA A 220 -34.48 32.30 -22.98
N THR A 221 -35.31 31.45 -23.53
CA THR A 221 -35.67 30.16 -22.96
C THR A 221 -34.41 29.31 -23.01
N SER A 222 -33.58 29.47 -22.02
CA SER A 222 -32.49 28.51 -21.72
C SER A 222 -33.20 27.22 -21.32
N ALA A 223 -33.37 26.32 -22.26
CA ALA A 223 -33.68 24.95 -21.93
C ALA A 223 -32.60 24.45 -20.94
N PRO A 224 -32.97 23.76 -19.86
CA PRO A 224 -31.99 23.15 -18.99
C PRO A 224 -31.19 22.18 -19.88
N THR A 225 -29.92 22.51 -20.13
CA THR A 225 -29.00 21.57 -20.73
C THR A 225 -28.85 20.45 -19.72
N THR A 226 -29.59 19.38 -19.92
CA THR A 226 -29.41 18.14 -19.19
C THR A 226 -28.05 17.63 -19.63
N GLU A 227 -27.00 18.05 -18.93
CA GLU A 227 -25.67 17.55 -19.19
C GLU A 227 -25.69 16.04 -18.95
N ARG A 228 -25.52 15.33 -20.07
CA ARG A 228 -25.43 13.88 -20.03
C ARG A 228 -24.19 13.52 -19.26
N PRO A 229 -24.27 12.59 -18.28
CA PRO A 229 -23.10 12.16 -17.53
C PRO A 229 -22.03 11.66 -18.50
N ALA A 230 -20.79 12.13 -18.34
CA ALA A 230 -19.68 11.76 -19.24
C ALA A 230 -19.38 10.25 -19.18
N ILE A 231 -19.74 9.58 -18.08
CA ILE A 231 -19.60 8.13 -17.91
C ILE A 231 -20.94 7.46 -18.22
N ARG A 232 -20.94 6.59 -19.22
CA ARG A 232 -22.09 5.78 -19.62
C ARG A 232 -22.25 4.52 -18.76
N GLU A 233 -21.14 3.87 -18.45
CA GLU A 233 -21.10 2.65 -17.65
C GLU A 233 -19.83 2.59 -16.82
N LEU A 234 -19.94 2.11 -15.60
CA LEU A 234 -18.85 1.91 -14.64
C LEU A 234 -18.84 0.44 -14.21
N ARG A 235 -17.73 -0.25 -14.45
CA ARG A 235 -17.50 -1.61 -13.96
C ARG A 235 -16.31 -1.63 -13.04
N VAL A 236 -16.46 -2.33 -11.91
CA VAL A 236 -15.40 -2.57 -10.94
C VAL A 236 -15.13 -4.06 -10.92
N VAL A 237 -13.97 -4.45 -11.39
CA VAL A 237 -13.59 -5.85 -11.60
C VAL A 237 -12.20 -6.10 -11.04
N PRO A 238 -11.82 -7.37 -10.80
CA PRO A 238 -10.44 -7.69 -10.44
C PRO A 238 -9.47 -7.24 -11.55
N GLY A 239 -8.37 -6.62 -11.15
CA GLY A 239 -7.37 -6.14 -12.11
C GLY A 239 -6.35 -7.19 -12.51
N ASP A 240 -5.63 -6.95 -13.61
CA ASP A 240 -4.53 -7.80 -14.09
C ASP A 240 -3.16 -7.24 -13.68
N ARG A 241 -3.03 -5.90 -13.65
CA ARG A 241 -1.80 -5.18 -13.28
C ARG A 241 -1.89 -4.46 -11.94
N ALA A 242 -3.11 -4.31 -11.44
CA ALA A 242 -3.44 -3.78 -10.13
C ALA A 242 -4.43 -4.72 -9.47
N GLU A 243 -4.65 -4.58 -8.18
CA GLU A 243 -5.58 -5.42 -7.44
C GLU A 243 -7.01 -5.23 -7.94
N VAL A 244 -7.43 -3.99 -8.14
CA VAL A 244 -8.77 -3.63 -8.64
C VAL A 244 -8.66 -2.85 -9.94
N SER A 245 -9.50 -3.17 -10.93
CA SER A 245 -9.68 -2.42 -12.17
C SER A 245 -11.03 -1.71 -12.20
N VAL A 246 -10.99 -0.44 -12.54
CA VAL A 246 -12.16 0.40 -12.79
C VAL A 246 -12.27 0.64 -14.29
N ASP A 247 -13.19 -0.05 -14.94
CA ASP A 247 -13.46 0.11 -16.37
C ASP A 247 -14.54 1.19 -16.58
N LEU A 248 -14.16 2.30 -17.23
CA LEU A 248 -15.00 3.44 -17.51
C LEU A 248 -15.41 3.43 -18.99
N HIS A 249 -16.69 3.26 -19.26
CA HIS A 249 -17.25 3.44 -20.58
C HIS A 249 -17.73 4.89 -20.71
N LEU A 250 -17.01 5.69 -21.48
CA LEU A 250 -17.34 7.08 -21.70
C LEU A 250 -18.37 7.25 -22.81
N VAL A 251 -19.07 8.38 -22.78
CA VAL A 251 -19.95 8.79 -23.90
C VAL A 251 -19.09 9.14 -25.12
N PRO A 252 -19.39 8.65 -26.30
CA PRO A 252 -18.65 9.00 -27.53
C PRO A 252 -18.64 10.49 -27.81
N GLY A 253 -17.52 11.00 -28.35
CA GLY A 253 -17.41 12.39 -28.83
C GLY A 253 -16.94 13.39 -27.75
N LEU A 254 -16.51 12.92 -26.56
CA LEU A 254 -15.87 13.80 -25.57
C LEU A 254 -14.53 14.32 -26.10
N ASP A 255 -14.26 15.60 -25.89
CA ASP A 255 -12.94 16.15 -26.14
C ASP A 255 -11.92 15.70 -25.09
N ARG A 256 -10.61 15.85 -25.40
CA ARG A 256 -9.53 15.43 -24.54
C ARG A 256 -9.55 16.11 -23.16
N GLY A 257 -9.91 17.40 -23.12
CA GLY A 257 -9.98 18.16 -21.88
C GLY A 257 -11.02 17.61 -20.92
N THR A 258 -12.19 17.23 -21.44
CA THR A 258 -13.28 16.58 -20.70
C THR A 258 -12.84 15.20 -20.19
N VAL A 259 -12.17 14.38 -21.02
CA VAL A 259 -11.65 13.07 -20.61
C VAL A 259 -10.63 13.22 -19.49
N ASP A 260 -9.68 14.15 -19.62
CA ASP A 260 -8.66 14.43 -18.59
C ASP A 260 -9.31 14.95 -17.29
N ALA A 261 -10.39 15.73 -17.38
CA ALA A 261 -11.13 16.19 -16.19
C ALA A 261 -11.82 15.03 -15.47
N VAL A 262 -12.48 14.13 -16.22
CA VAL A 262 -13.12 12.93 -15.67
C VAL A 262 -12.08 12.04 -14.98
N LEU A 263 -10.94 11.79 -15.61
CA LEU A 263 -9.88 10.95 -15.00
C LEU A 263 -9.34 11.55 -13.72
N ARG A 264 -9.13 12.88 -13.67
CA ARG A 264 -8.71 13.58 -12.45
C ARG A 264 -9.76 13.49 -11.35
N ALA A 265 -11.04 13.70 -11.68
CA ALA A 265 -12.13 13.59 -10.72
C ALA A 265 -12.26 12.18 -10.17
N VAL A 266 -12.16 11.14 -11.01
CA VAL A 266 -12.15 9.74 -10.61
C VAL A 266 -10.95 9.44 -9.72
N GLY A 267 -9.75 9.88 -10.08
CA GLY A 267 -8.55 9.71 -9.27
C GLY A 267 -8.67 10.34 -7.88
N ALA A 268 -9.15 11.58 -7.82
CA ALA A 268 -9.39 12.30 -6.57
C ALA A 268 -10.46 11.60 -5.70
N ALA A 269 -11.55 11.12 -6.32
CA ALA A 269 -12.60 10.41 -5.62
C ALA A 269 -12.12 9.10 -4.99
N LEU A 270 -11.34 8.32 -5.75
CA LEU A 270 -10.76 7.07 -5.24
C LEU A 270 -9.78 7.33 -4.09
N ALA A 271 -8.93 8.34 -4.22
CA ALA A 271 -8.01 8.74 -3.16
C ALA A 271 -8.71 9.29 -1.91
N GLY A 272 -9.88 9.92 -2.08
CA GLY A 272 -10.70 10.42 -0.98
C GLY A 272 -11.60 9.38 -0.31
N SER A 273 -11.75 8.19 -0.89
CA SER A 273 -12.56 7.12 -0.30
C SER A 273 -11.77 6.36 0.77
N GLU A 274 -12.21 6.47 2.02
CA GLU A 274 -11.57 5.78 3.14
C GLU A 274 -11.54 4.25 2.93
N THR A 275 -12.65 3.66 2.49
CA THR A 275 -12.73 2.22 2.22
C THR A 275 -11.74 1.79 1.14
N VAL A 276 -11.64 2.55 0.05
CA VAL A 276 -10.69 2.24 -1.03
C VAL A 276 -9.24 2.37 -0.51
N THR A 277 -8.92 3.45 0.17
CA THR A 277 -7.56 3.70 0.68
C THR A 277 -7.13 2.66 1.72
N ARG A 278 -8.05 2.18 2.56
CA ARG A 278 -7.76 1.18 3.60
C ARG A 278 -7.74 -0.25 3.10
N ARG A 279 -8.49 -0.58 2.04
CA ARG A 279 -8.73 -1.97 1.62
C ARG A 279 -8.03 -2.35 0.34
N VAL A 280 -7.69 -1.39 -0.52
CA VAL A 280 -7.15 -1.64 -1.85
C VAL A 280 -5.68 -1.24 -1.92
N ASP A 281 -4.83 -2.18 -2.31
CA ASP A 281 -3.40 -1.94 -2.49
C ASP A 281 -3.13 -1.10 -3.73
N SER A 282 -3.80 -1.42 -4.84
CA SER A 282 -3.59 -0.73 -6.11
C SER A 282 -4.85 -0.71 -6.98
N VAL A 283 -5.08 0.42 -7.65
CA VAL A 283 -6.20 0.60 -8.56
C VAL A 283 -5.68 1.00 -9.94
N GLN A 284 -6.23 0.38 -10.98
CA GLN A 284 -6.04 0.86 -12.36
C GLN A 284 -7.37 1.37 -12.90
N VAL A 285 -7.32 2.45 -13.68
CA VAL A 285 -8.48 2.97 -14.41
C VAL A 285 -8.27 2.69 -15.89
N ARG A 286 -9.25 2.06 -16.53
CA ARG A 286 -9.25 1.74 -17.96
C ARG A 286 -10.39 2.47 -18.65
N LEU A 287 -10.08 3.14 -19.75
CA LEU A 287 -11.08 3.69 -20.65
C LEU A 287 -11.50 2.65 -21.69
N ARG A 288 -12.79 2.50 -21.90
CA ARG A 288 -13.41 1.55 -22.83
C ARG A 288 -14.28 2.27 -23.86
#